data_374af0c528e8572c7990ac23db99e5eb
#
_entry.id   374af0c528e8572c7990ac23db99e5eb
#
_cell.length_a   1.000
_cell.length_b   1.000
_cell.length_c   1.000
_cell.angle_alpha   90.00
_cell.angle_beta   90.00
_cell.angle_gamma   90.00
#
_symmetry.space_group_name_H-M   'P 1'
#
loop_
_entity.id
_entity.type
_entity.pdbx_description
1 polymer ?
#
loop_
_entity_poly.entity_id
_entity_poly.type
_entity_poly.pdbx_seq_one_letter_code
_entity_poly.pdbx_strand_id
1 'polypeptide(L)'
;MDSAAIDAPVVTDNPAASRYELHVGGELAGFVTYQLRKHDTVISLLHTEVEPAFQGAHLATHLARYSLDDARRRGLAVLPFCPYVASWIKKHPDYADLVPQDRRADFGL
;
A
#
# COMPACT_ATOMS: atom_id res chain seq x y z
N MET A 1 -0.58 -17.35 26.89
CA MET A 1 -1.12 -16.76 25.68
C MET A 1 -0.04 -16.64 24.62
N ASP A 2 -0.34 -17.02 23.43
CA ASP A 2 0.60 -16.95 22.33
C ASP A 2 0.61 -15.54 21.72
N SER A 3 1.65 -14.78 21.99
CA SER A 3 1.77 -13.42 21.52
C SER A 3 1.93 -13.33 19.99
N ALA A 4 2.43 -14.38 19.35
CA ALA A 4 2.62 -14.37 17.90
C ALA A 4 1.29 -14.21 17.15
N ALA A 5 0.22 -14.83 17.62
CA ALA A 5 -1.10 -14.69 17.01
C ALA A 5 -1.69 -13.29 17.20
N ILE A 6 -1.33 -12.63 18.32
CA ILE A 6 -1.82 -11.28 18.63
C ILE A 6 -1.06 -10.23 17.82
N ASP A 7 0.22 -10.52 17.54
CA ASP A 7 1.11 -9.57 16.88
C ASP A 7 1.11 -9.69 15.37
N ALA A 8 0.16 -10.45 14.80
CA ALA A 8 0.05 -10.56 13.36
C ALA A 8 -0.30 -9.18 12.77
N PRO A 9 0.37 -8.77 11.67
CA PRO A 9 0.09 -7.47 11.07
C PRO A 9 -1.30 -7.45 10.43
N VAL A 10 -2.01 -6.36 10.63
CA VAL A 10 -3.35 -6.14 10.06
C VAL A 10 -3.35 -4.82 9.33
N VAL A 11 -3.77 -4.82 8.07
CA VAL A 11 -3.91 -3.59 7.28
C VAL A 11 -5.38 -3.27 7.11
N THR A 12 -5.74 -2.02 7.34
CA THR A 12 -7.11 -1.53 7.14
C THR A 12 -7.08 -0.22 6.40
N ASP A 13 -8.16 0.08 5.69
CA ASP A 13 -8.34 1.36 5.04
C ASP A 13 -8.93 2.36 6.03
N ASN A 14 -8.33 3.55 6.11
CA ASN A 14 -8.86 4.65 6.90
C ASN A 14 -9.17 5.82 5.96
N PRO A 15 -10.37 5.85 5.33
CA PRO A 15 -10.70 6.89 4.36
C PRO A 15 -10.72 8.29 4.96
N ALA A 16 -11.08 8.43 6.23
CA ALA A 16 -11.11 9.73 6.89
C ALA A 16 -9.72 10.36 6.94
N ALA A 17 -8.68 9.54 7.03
CA ALA A 17 -7.29 10.01 7.02
C ALA A 17 -6.63 9.85 5.65
N SER A 18 -7.33 9.34 4.64
CA SER A 18 -6.81 9.08 3.30
C SER A 18 -5.55 8.23 3.34
N ARG A 19 -5.62 7.11 4.06
CA ARG A 19 -4.48 6.21 4.13
C ARG A 19 -4.89 4.79 4.50
N TYR A 20 -4.08 3.81 4.06
CA TYR A 20 -4.11 2.46 4.58
C TYR A 20 -3.21 2.40 5.79
N GLU A 21 -3.64 1.75 6.85
CA GLU A 21 -2.91 1.67 8.11
C GLU A 21 -2.55 0.25 8.44
N LEU A 22 -1.32 0.05 8.89
CA LEU A 22 -0.81 -1.22 9.36
C LEU A 22 -0.75 -1.18 10.87
N HIS A 23 -1.40 -2.14 11.50
CA HIS A 23 -1.37 -2.27 12.96
C HIS A 23 -0.77 -3.61 13.34
N VAL A 24 0.03 -3.61 14.40
CA VAL A 24 0.63 -4.82 14.98
C VAL A 24 0.32 -4.79 16.47
N GLY A 25 -0.41 -5.79 16.96
CA GLY A 25 -0.83 -5.82 18.35
C GLY A 25 -1.67 -4.62 18.75
N GLY A 26 -2.48 -4.08 17.82
CA GLY A 26 -3.31 -2.90 18.06
C GLY A 26 -2.58 -1.58 17.99
N GLU A 27 -1.28 -1.60 17.74
CA GLU A 27 -0.45 -0.40 17.67
C GLU A 27 -0.20 -0.01 16.22
N LEU A 28 -0.30 1.28 15.89
CA LEU A 28 -0.03 1.76 14.54
C LEU A 28 1.44 1.58 14.21
N ALA A 29 1.75 0.72 13.25
CA ALA A 29 3.12 0.41 12.85
C ALA A 29 3.54 1.13 11.58
N GLY A 30 2.59 1.52 10.74
CA GLY A 30 2.90 2.22 9.50
C GLY A 30 1.66 2.54 8.71
N PHE A 31 1.85 3.25 7.59
CA PHE A 31 0.74 3.64 6.74
C PHE A 31 1.24 3.95 5.33
N VAL A 32 0.30 3.94 4.37
CA VAL A 32 0.52 4.50 3.05
C VAL A 32 -0.61 5.49 2.77
N THR A 33 -0.25 6.73 2.45
CA THR A 33 -1.22 7.76 2.13
C THR A 33 -1.64 7.65 0.67
N TYR A 34 -2.89 8.03 0.41
CA TYR A 34 -3.40 7.98 -0.95
C TYR A 34 -4.31 9.16 -1.25
N GLN A 35 -4.65 9.30 -2.53
CA GLN A 35 -5.64 10.25 -2.99
C GLN A 35 -6.46 9.58 -4.10
N LEU A 36 -7.77 9.65 -3.98
CA LEU A 36 -8.67 9.17 -5.02
C LEU A 36 -8.93 10.30 -6.01
N ARG A 37 -8.96 9.98 -7.29
CA ARG A 37 -9.13 10.94 -8.36
C ARG A 37 -10.09 10.41 -9.42
N LYS A 38 -10.53 11.27 -10.34
CA LYS A 38 -11.36 10.93 -11.50
C LYS A 38 -12.61 10.16 -11.07
N HIS A 39 -13.40 10.77 -10.19
CA HIS A 39 -14.62 10.18 -9.67
C HIS A 39 -14.37 8.82 -9.02
N ASP A 40 -13.27 8.75 -8.26
CA ASP A 40 -12.88 7.55 -7.49
C ASP A 40 -12.59 6.35 -8.38
N THR A 41 -12.04 6.58 -9.58
CA THR A 41 -11.62 5.49 -10.48
C THR A 41 -10.09 5.29 -10.48
N VAL A 42 -9.35 6.24 -9.91
CA VAL A 42 -7.89 6.19 -9.84
C VAL A 42 -7.45 6.46 -8.42
N ILE A 43 -6.54 5.63 -7.92
CA ILE A 43 -5.92 5.86 -6.61
C ILE A 43 -4.44 6.18 -6.81
N SER A 44 -4.02 7.34 -6.28
CA SER A 44 -2.61 7.71 -6.23
C SER A 44 -2.05 7.30 -4.89
N LEU A 45 -1.03 6.43 -4.87
CA LEU A 45 -0.35 6.03 -3.65
C LEU A 45 0.86 6.95 -3.50
N LEU A 46 0.89 7.73 -2.41
CA LEU A 46 1.75 8.91 -2.33
C LEU A 46 2.98 8.73 -1.46
N HIS A 47 2.82 8.10 -0.28
CA HIS A 47 3.89 8.03 0.69
C HIS A 47 3.68 6.83 1.61
N THR A 48 4.75 6.10 1.87
CA THR A 48 4.73 4.96 2.80
C THR A 48 5.66 5.27 3.95
N GLU A 49 5.21 5.01 5.17
CA GLU A 49 6.00 5.20 6.36
C GLU A 49 5.81 4.04 7.32
N VAL A 50 6.90 3.59 7.93
CA VAL A 50 6.87 2.55 8.98
C VAL A 50 7.55 3.14 10.20
N GLU A 51 6.90 3.04 11.35
CA GLU A 51 7.44 3.54 12.61
C GLU A 51 8.78 2.87 12.92
N PRO A 52 9.76 3.63 13.47
CA PRO A 52 11.11 3.09 13.70
C PRO A 52 11.12 1.78 14.50
N ALA A 53 10.21 1.63 15.47
CA ALA A 53 10.14 0.42 16.29
C ALA A 53 9.77 -0.82 15.48
N PHE A 54 9.19 -0.64 14.30
CA PHE A 54 8.72 -1.75 13.45
C PHE A 54 9.53 -1.93 12.18
N GLN A 55 10.54 -1.09 11.96
CA GLN A 55 11.38 -1.21 10.76
C GLN A 55 12.22 -2.47 10.80
N GLY A 56 12.52 -3.03 9.64
CA GLY A 56 13.33 -4.22 9.52
C GLY A 56 12.56 -5.52 9.64
N ALA A 57 11.26 -5.47 9.90
CA ALA A 57 10.41 -6.67 10.00
C ALA A 57 9.65 -6.94 8.71
N HIS A 58 10.01 -6.31 7.62
CA HIS A 58 9.39 -6.46 6.30
C HIS A 58 7.89 -6.15 6.31
N LEU A 59 7.46 -5.25 7.19
CA LEU A 59 6.04 -4.94 7.35
C LEU A 59 5.48 -4.10 6.23
N ALA A 60 6.32 -3.27 5.60
CA ALA A 60 5.86 -2.38 4.53
C ALA A 60 5.31 -3.16 3.33
N THR A 61 5.76 -4.40 3.11
CA THR A 61 5.24 -5.24 2.04
C THR A 61 3.75 -5.53 2.23
N HIS A 62 3.28 -5.63 3.48
CA HIS A 62 1.85 -5.84 3.75
C HIS A 62 1.03 -4.62 3.32
N LEU A 63 1.55 -3.42 3.52
CA LEU A 63 0.89 -2.20 3.07
C LEU A 63 0.80 -2.14 1.55
N ALA A 64 1.89 -2.43 0.86
CA ALA A 64 1.91 -2.43 -0.60
C ALA A 64 0.93 -3.47 -1.15
N ARG A 65 1.01 -4.70 -0.66
CA ARG A 65 0.15 -5.79 -1.14
C ARG A 65 -1.32 -5.48 -0.90
N TYR A 66 -1.65 -5.07 0.31
CA TYR A 66 -3.04 -4.79 0.66
C TYR A 66 -3.62 -3.67 -0.18
N SER A 67 -2.89 -2.56 -0.32
CA SER A 67 -3.39 -1.41 -1.07
C SER A 67 -3.59 -1.75 -2.55
N LEU A 68 -2.71 -2.55 -3.12
CA LEU A 68 -2.82 -2.96 -4.52
C LEU A 68 -3.93 -4.00 -4.71
N ASP A 69 -4.07 -4.95 -3.79
CA ASP A 69 -5.16 -5.92 -3.85
C ASP A 69 -6.51 -5.23 -3.68
N ASP A 70 -6.59 -4.24 -2.80
CA ASP A 70 -7.81 -3.47 -2.61
C ASP A 70 -8.16 -2.66 -3.86
N ALA A 71 -7.16 -2.05 -4.50
CA ALA A 71 -7.37 -1.34 -5.77
C ALA A 71 -7.91 -2.29 -6.84
N ARG A 72 -7.35 -3.49 -6.93
CA ARG A 72 -7.81 -4.49 -7.90
C ARG A 72 -9.26 -4.89 -7.62
N ARG A 73 -9.57 -5.15 -6.35
CA ARG A 73 -10.92 -5.54 -5.94
C ARG A 73 -11.95 -4.46 -6.26
N ARG A 74 -11.54 -3.20 -6.13
CA ARG A 74 -12.41 -2.05 -6.37
C ARG A 74 -12.40 -1.55 -7.81
N GLY A 75 -11.60 -2.16 -8.68
CA GLY A 75 -11.50 -1.76 -10.08
C GLY A 75 -10.79 -0.42 -10.29
N LEU A 76 -9.88 -0.05 -9.39
CA LEU A 76 -9.17 1.21 -9.49
C LEU A 76 -7.88 1.05 -10.28
N ALA A 77 -7.55 2.06 -11.10
CA ALA A 77 -6.21 2.20 -11.64
C ALA A 77 -5.29 2.78 -10.57
N VAL A 78 -4.02 2.39 -10.58
CA VAL A 78 -3.05 2.79 -9.56
C VAL A 78 -1.97 3.68 -10.17
N LEU A 79 -1.71 4.82 -9.52
CA LEU A 79 -0.56 5.66 -9.84
C LEU A 79 0.39 5.63 -8.64
N PRO A 80 1.48 4.83 -8.70
CA PRO A 80 2.36 4.63 -7.55
C PRO A 80 3.43 5.72 -7.48
N PHE A 81 3.05 6.92 -7.04
CA PHE A 81 3.99 8.00 -6.84
C PHE A 81 4.97 7.71 -5.70
N CYS A 82 4.57 6.86 -4.75
CA CYS A 82 5.46 6.43 -3.67
C CYS A 82 6.57 5.53 -4.25
N PRO A 83 7.85 5.88 -4.09
CA PRO A 83 8.94 5.08 -4.65
C PRO A 83 8.96 3.64 -4.14
N TYR A 84 8.58 3.44 -2.88
CA TYR A 84 8.55 2.08 -2.32
C TYR A 84 7.53 1.22 -3.05
N VAL A 85 6.31 1.74 -3.27
CA VAL A 85 5.26 0.97 -3.94
C VAL A 85 5.63 0.71 -5.40
N ALA A 86 6.20 1.71 -6.10
CA ALA A 86 6.64 1.53 -7.48
C ALA A 86 7.70 0.43 -7.57
N SER A 87 8.68 0.45 -6.66
CA SER A 87 9.71 -0.57 -6.60
C SER A 87 9.12 -1.95 -6.28
N TRP A 88 8.14 -1.99 -5.40
CA TRP A 88 7.46 -3.24 -5.03
C TRP A 88 6.75 -3.86 -6.24
N ILE A 89 6.05 -3.04 -7.03
CA ILE A 89 5.37 -3.50 -8.25
C ILE A 89 6.39 -4.04 -9.25
N LYS A 90 7.54 -3.37 -9.38
CA LYS A 90 8.60 -3.81 -10.29
C LYS A 90 9.06 -5.22 -9.94
N LYS A 91 9.12 -5.55 -8.66
CA LYS A 91 9.51 -6.87 -8.17
C LYS A 91 8.36 -7.88 -8.19
N HIS A 92 7.14 -7.41 -8.39
CA HIS A 92 5.94 -8.24 -8.40
C HIS A 92 5.14 -7.90 -9.67
N PRO A 93 5.60 -8.36 -10.85
CA PRO A 93 5.01 -7.92 -12.12
C PRO A 93 3.55 -8.29 -12.33
N ASP A 94 3.00 -9.23 -11.54
CA ASP A 94 1.56 -9.54 -11.59
C ASP A 94 0.70 -8.32 -11.22
N TYR A 95 1.27 -7.31 -10.60
CA TYR A 95 0.54 -6.08 -10.23
C TYR A 95 0.73 -4.94 -11.22
N ALA A 96 1.58 -5.13 -12.23
CA ALA A 96 1.89 -4.06 -13.18
C ALA A 96 0.67 -3.63 -14.01
N ASP A 97 -0.27 -4.53 -14.22
CA ASP A 97 -1.49 -4.24 -14.98
C ASP A 97 -2.40 -3.21 -14.29
N LEU A 98 -2.23 -3.01 -12.98
CA LEU A 98 -2.98 -1.98 -12.26
C LEU A 98 -2.57 -0.57 -12.67
N VAL A 99 -1.31 -0.40 -13.12
CA VAL A 99 -0.82 0.91 -13.57
C VAL A 99 -1.17 1.09 -15.04
N PRO A 100 -1.85 2.19 -15.41
CA PRO A 100 -2.16 2.43 -16.82
C PRO A 100 -0.92 2.35 -17.70
N GLN A 101 -1.06 1.70 -18.83
CA GLN A 101 0.09 1.39 -19.70
C GLN A 101 0.85 2.65 -20.12
N ASP A 102 0.14 3.73 -20.40
CA ASP A 102 0.73 5.00 -20.82
C ASP A 102 1.42 5.76 -19.68
N ARG A 103 1.26 5.29 -18.44
CA ARG A 103 1.88 5.92 -17.28
C ARG A 103 3.01 5.06 -16.68
N ARG A 104 3.19 3.83 -17.14
CA ARG A 104 4.18 2.93 -16.53
C ARG A 104 5.60 3.48 -16.57
N ALA A 105 5.98 4.11 -17.66
CA ALA A 105 7.33 4.67 -17.79
C ALA A 105 7.60 5.75 -16.74
N ASP A 106 6.58 6.49 -16.31
CA ASP A 106 6.72 7.53 -15.29
C ASP A 106 7.18 6.95 -13.95
N PHE A 107 6.92 5.67 -13.71
CA PHE A 107 7.21 5.01 -12.45
C PHE A 107 8.30 3.94 -12.58
N GLY A 108 8.96 3.87 -13.74
CA GLY A 108 10.00 2.87 -13.98
C GLY A 108 9.47 1.46 -14.23
N LEU A 109 8.24 1.38 -14.71
CA LEU A 109 7.57 0.09 -14.94
C LEU A 109 7.42 -0.29 -16.45
#